data_a8fa3eb007933f18b7ac75037474ff88
#
_entry.id   a8fa3eb007933f18b7ac75037474ff88
#
_cell.length_a   1.000
_cell.length_b   1.000
_cell.length_c   1.000
_cell.angle_alpha   90.00
_cell.angle_beta   90.00
_cell.angle_gamma   90.00
#
_symmetry.space_group_name_H-M   'P 1'
#
loop_
_entity.id
_entity.type
_entity.pdbx_description
1 polymer ?
#
loop_
_entity_poly.entity_id
_entity_poly.type
_entity_poly.pdbx_seq_one_letter_code
_entity_poly.pdbx_strand_id
1 'polypeptide(L)'
;EIAHQNIGAALVVKGIVELTPNMKQPFEIKATEVEVEGTSTPEYPLQPKRHTVEFLREQAYLRPRTNLFSAVFRVRSEVAFAIHDFFHQRGFVYVHTPLITASDCEGAGEMFRLTTMDLNNVPKTKEGEVDYSKDFFGKEANLTVSGQLNAEIMALAFRNVYTFGPTFRAENSFTQRHASEFWMIE
;
A
#
# COMPACT_ATOMS: atom_id res chain seq x y z
N GLU A 1 4.57 -15.85 -35.61
CA GLU A 1 4.22 -14.54 -34.94
C GLU A 1 4.56 -14.58 -33.44
N ILE A 2 4.17 -15.62 -32.69
CA ILE A 2 4.36 -15.71 -31.23
C ILE A 2 5.84 -15.70 -30.83
N ALA A 3 6.70 -16.39 -31.58
CA ALA A 3 8.14 -16.46 -31.30
C ALA A 3 8.87 -15.11 -31.39
N HIS A 4 8.22 -14.09 -31.91
CA HIS A 4 8.77 -12.73 -32.03
C HIS A 4 8.21 -11.75 -30.99
N GLN A 5 7.37 -12.23 -30.05
CA GLN A 5 6.85 -11.35 -29.01
C GLN A 5 7.88 -11.14 -27.90
N ASN A 6 7.99 -9.90 -27.44
CA ASN A 6 8.84 -9.54 -26.30
C ASN A 6 8.14 -9.88 -24.98
N ILE A 7 8.93 -9.97 -23.92
CA ILE A 7 8.43 -10.08 -22.54
C ILE A 7 7.51 -8.90 -22.25
N GLY A 8 6.38 -9.17 -21.58
CA GLY A 8 5.36 -8.17 -21.28
C GLY A 8 4.25 -8.07 -22.33
N ALA A 9 4.34 -8.77 -23.44
CA ALA A 9 3.22 -8.89 -24.38
C ALA A 9 2.01 -9.57 -23.72
N ALA A 10 0.81 -9.17 -24.12
CA ALA A 10 -0.46 -9.76 -23.69
C ALA A 10 -0.93 -10.78 -24.72
N LEU A 11 -1.16 -12.00 -24.28
CA LEU A 11 -1.58 -13.12 -25.11
C LEU A 11 -2.86 -13.75 -24.58
N VAL A 12 -3.78 -14.08 -25.48
CA VAL A 12 -4.90 -15.00 -25.20
C VAL A 12 -4.56 -16.36 -25.78
N VAL A 13 -4.59 -17.37 -24.92
CA VAL A 13 -4.24 -18.74 -25.32
C VAL A 13 -5.44 -19.65 -25.08
N LYS A 14 -5.91 -20.33 -26.13
CA LYS A 14 -6.86 -21.42 -26.03
C LYS A 14 -6.14 -22.75 -26.19
N GLY A 15 -6.52 -23.74 -25.40
CA GLY A 15 -5.86 -25.05 -25.46
C GLY A 15 -6.42 -26.06 -24.48
N ILE A 16 -5.79 -27.20 -24.41
CA ILE A 16 -6.13 -28.29 -23.50
C ILE A 16 -5.12 -28.30 -22.35
N VAL A 17 -5.62 -28.36 -21.12
CA VAL A 17 -4.77 -28.53 -19.93
C VAL A 17 -4.28 -29.98 -19.89
N GLU A 18 -2.98 -30.16 -19.89
CA GLU A 18 -2.31 -31.45 -19.78
C GLU A 18 -1.55 -31.52 -18.43
N LEU A 19 -1.81 -32.59 -17.66
CA LEU A 19 -1.15 -32.79 -16.38
C LEU A 19 0.28 -33.27 -16.57
N THR A 20 1.22 -32.60 -15.91
CA THR A 20 2.66 -32.90 -15.96
C THR A 20 3.23 -33.11 -14.54
N PRO A 21 2.76 -34.15 -13.81
CA PRO A 21 3.04 -34.35 -12.39
C PRO A 21 4.53 -34.55 -12.06
N ASN A 22 5.32 -34.97 -13.03
CA ASN A 22 6.77 -35.18 -12.88
C ASN A 22 7.64 -33.99 -13.33
N MET A 23 7.00 -32.91 -13.79
CA MET A 23 7.69 -31.72 -14.24
C MET A 23 7.70 -30.66 -13.13
N LYS A 24 8.50 -29.61 -13.30
CA LYS A 24 8.55 -28.48 -12.36
C LYS A 24 7.20 -27.76 -12.22
N GLN A 25 6.41 -27.75 -13.29
CA GLN A 25 5.03 -27.27 -13.29
C GLN A 25 4.10 -28.49 -13.30
N PRO A 26 3.03 -28.49 -12.48
CA PRO A 26 2.14 -29.65 -12.36
C PRO A 26 1.20 -29.81 -13.56
N PHE A 27 1.07 -28.81 -14.42
CA PHE A 27 0.29 -28.83 -15.66
C PHE A 27 0.85 -27.86 -16.68
N GLU A 28 0.50 -28.08 -17.94
CA GLU A 28 0.80 -27.23 -19.08
C GLU A 28 -0.46 -27.01 -19.94
N ILE A 29 -0.46 -25.96 -20.74
CA ILE A 29 -1.51 -25.72 -21.73
C ILE A 29 -0.97 -26.08 -23.10
N LYS A 30 -1.53 -27.15 -23.70
CA LYS A 30 -1.28 -27.50 -25.11
C LYS A 30 -2.10 -26.58 -25.98
N ALA A 31 -1.46 -25.48 -26.43
CA ALA A 31 -2.13 -24.42 -27.16
C ALA A 31 -2.65 -24.92 -28.52
N THR A 32 -3.90 -24.62 -28.82
CA THR A 32 -4.53 -24.82 -30.14
C THR A 32 -4.69 -23.50 -30.89
N GLU A 33 -4.83 -22.40 -30.15
CA GLU A 33 -4.97 -21.05 -30.70
C GLU A 33 -4.23 -20.07 -29.79
N VAL A 34 -3.53 -19.10 -30.37
CA VAL A 34 -2.88 -18.01 -29.64
C VAL A 34 -3.13 -16.70 -30.37
N GLU A 35 -3.69 -15.74 -29.64
CA GLU A 35 -3.94 -14.38 -30.11
C GLU A 35 -3.06 -13.40 -29.35
N VAL A 36 -2.48 -12.43 -30.05
CA VAL A 36 -1.69 -11.35 -29.45
C VAL A 36 -2.61 -10.14 -29.27
N GLU A 37 -3.05 -9.90 -28.03
CA GLU A 37 -3.87 -8.72 -27.68
C GLU A 37 -3.06 -7.44 -27.59
N GLY A 38 -1.82 -7.54 -27.16
CA GLY A 38 -0.93 -6.39 -27.02
C GLY A 38 0.54 -6.76 -27.14
N THR A 39 1.26 -5.98 -27.90
CA THR A 39 2.72 -6.15 -28.06
C THR A 39 3.48 -5.44 -26.96
N SER A 40 4.73 -5.82 -26.77
CA SER A 40 5.67 -5.16 -25.86
C SER A 40 6.96 -4.84 -26.61
N THR A 41 7.70 -3.85 -26.12
CA THR A 41 8.97 -3.43 -26.70
C THR A 41 10.16 -4.13 -26.03
N PRO A 42 11.35 -4.17 -26.69
CA PRO A 42 12.57 -4.72 -26.07
C PRO A 42 12.99 -3.98 -24.79
N GLU A 43 12.55 -2.72 -24.62
CA GLU A 43 12.88 -1.87 -23.47
C GLU A 43 11.99 -2.18 -22.24
N TYR A 44 11.10 -3.17 -22.32
CA TYR A 44 10.28 -3.56 -21.15
C TYR A 44 11.17 -3.83 -19.93
N PRO A 45 10.95 -3.14 -18.80
CA PRO A 45 11.92 -3.12 -17.70
C PRO A 45 12.18 -4.48 -17.04
N LEU A 46 11.14 -5.34 -16.98
CA LEU A 46 11.26 -6.67 -16.37
C LEU A 46 11.74 -7.69 -17.40
N GLN A 47 13.05 -7.83 -17.52
CA GLN A 47 13.69 -8.81 -18.39
C GLN A 47 13.84 -10.20 -17.71
N PRO A 48 14.10 -11.31 -18.45
CA PRO A 48 14.23 -12.68 -17.90
C PRO A 48 15.54 -12.86 -17.13
N LYS A 49 15.78 -12.02 -16.13
CA LYS A 49 16.94 -12.03 -15.23
C LYS A 49 16.52 -11.72 -13.80
N ARG A 50 17.39 -12.01 -12.85
CA ARG A 50 17.18 -11.58 -11.47
C ARG A 50 17.30 -10.06 -11.38
N HIS A 51 16.26 -9.44 -10.77
CA HIS A 51 16.24 -8.02 -10.44
C HIS A 51 16.49 -7.82 -8.95
N THR A 52 17.17 -6.74 -8.58
CA THR A 52 17.34 -6.36 -7.17
C THR A 52 16.05 -5.76 -6.61
N VAL A 53 15.92 -5.76 -5.29
CA VAL A 53 14.75 -5.17 -4.62
C VAL A 53 14.70 -3.65 -4.84
N GLU A 54 15.86 -2.99 -4.86
CA GLU A 54 16.01 -1.56 -5.12
C GLU A 54 15.46 -1.22 -6.52
N PHE A 55 15.92 -1.91 -7.55
CA PHE A 55 15.40 -1.73 -8.90
C PHE A 55 13.88 -1.95 -8.97
N LEU A 56 13.37 -2.99 -8.31
CA LEU A 56 11.93 -3.29 -8.31
C LEU A 56 11.11 -2.24 -7.54
N ARG A 57 11.69 -1.52 -6.58
CA ARG A 57 11.06 -0.38 -5.93
C ARG A 57 10.94 0.83 -6.86
N GLU A 58 11.93 1.06 -7.71
CA GLU A 58 11.87 2.09 -8.76
C GLU A 58 10.83 1.74 -9.84
N GLN A 59 10.64 0.43 -10.11
CA GLN A 59 9.60 -0.07 -11.02
C GLN A 59 8.30 -0.44 -10.26
N ALA A 60 7.81 0.44 -9.41
CA ALA A 60 6.71 0.16 -8.47
C ALA A 60 5.44 -0.39 -9.14
N TYR A 61 5.11 0.09 -10.34
CA TYR A 61 3.92 -0.31 -11.12
C TYR A 61 4.06 -1.70 -11.78
N LEU A 62 5.30 -2.19 -11.97
CA LEU A 62 5.57 -3.51 -12.56
C LEU A 62 5.95 -4.58 -11.53
N ARG A 63 6.49 -4.17 -10.36
CA ARG A 63 7.00 -5.12 -9.36
C ARG A 63 6.01 -6.23 -8.94
N PRO A 64 4.68 -6.01 -8.90
CA PRO A 64 3.74 -7.09 -8.57
C PRO A 64 3.76 -8.27 -9.54
N ARG A 65 4.27 -8.08 -10.76
CA ARG A 65 4.42 -9.13 -11.79
C ARG A 65 5.61 -10.05 -11.53
N THR A 66 6.52 -9.70 -10.61
CA THR A 66 7.64 -10.56 -10.23
C THR A 66 7.21 -11.60 -9.20
N ASN A 67 7.84 -12.78 -9.21
CA ASN A 67 7.54 -13.83 -8.25
C ASN A 67 7.70 -13.37 -6.79
N LEU A 68 8.76 -12.58 -6.52
CA LEU A 68 9.01 -12.05 -5.18
C LEU A 68 7.87 -11.15 -4.69
N PHE A 69 7.52 -10.10 -5.44
CA PHE A 69 6.50 -9.16 -4.98
C PHE A 69 5.09 -9.71 -5.11
N SER A 70 4.83 -10.61 -6.07
CA SER A 70 3.58 -11.36 -6.10
C SER A 70 3.39 -12.17 -4.80
N ALA A 71 4.42 -12.87 -4.34
CA ALA A 71 4.37 -13.59 -3.07
C ALA A 71 4.21 -12.64 -1.87
N VAL A 72 5.00 -11.55 -1.82
CA VAL A 72 4.92 -10.56 -0.74
C VAL A 72 3.51 -9.97 -0.62
N PHE A 73 2.89 -9.56 -1.72
CA PHE A 73 1.55 -8.97 -1.68
C PHE A 73 0.46 -9.99 -1.32
N ARG A 74 0.61 -11.26 -1.74
CA ARG A 74 -0.30 -12.34 -1.31
C ARG A 74 -0.20 -12.61 0.19
N VAL A 75 1.03 -12.75 0.72
CA VAL A 75 1.25 -12.92 2.16
C VAL A 75 0.70 -11.72 2.93
N ARG A 76 0.94 -10.49 2.46
CA ARG A 76 0.38 -9.28 3.09
C ARG A 76 -1.16 -9.32 3.15
N SER A 77 -1.81 -9.76 2.07
CA SER A 77 -3.26 -9.91 2.02
C SER A 77 -3.76 -10.92 3.05
N GLU A 78 -3.18 -12.12 3.07
CA GLU A 78 -3.56 -13.19 4.01
C GLU A 78 -3.36 -12.78 5.47
N VAL A 79 -2.24 -12.11 5.77
CA VAL A 79 -1.96 -11.59 7.12
C VAL A 79 -2.98 -10.55 7.54
N ALA A 80 -3.39 -9.65 6.64
CA ALA A 80 -4.41 -8.65 6.95
C ALA A 80 -5.76 -9.30 7.32
N PHE A 81 -6.20 -10.29 6.55
CA PHE A 81 -7.40 -11.06 6.87
C PHE A 81 -7.26 -11.85 8.19
N ALA A 82 -6.12 -12.47 8.42
CA ALA A 82 -5.87 -13.21 9.66
C ALA A 82 -5.93 -12.32 10.91
N ILE A 83 -5.46 -11.07 10.82
CA ILE A 83 -5.55 -10.09 11.90
C ILE A 83 -7.02 -9.76 12.19
N HIS A 84 -7.80 -9.45 11.16
CA HIS A 84 -9.23 -9.16 11.32
C HIS A 84 -9.97 -10.36 11.90
N ASP A 85 -9.74 -11.57 11.40
CA ASP A 85 -10.35 -12.80 11.88
C ASP A 85 -10.01 -13.07 13.35
N PHE A 86 -8.75 -12.91 13.74
CA PHE A 86 -8.28 -13.06 15.12
C PHE A 86 -9.07 -12.18 16.11
N PHE A 87 -9.24 -10.92 15.81
CA PHE A 87 -9.95 -9.98 16.68
C PHE A 87 -11.47 -10.20 16.63
N HIS A 88 -12.01 -10.46 15.44
CA HIS A 88 -13.44 -10.72 15.25
C HIS A 88 -13.91 -11.93 16.04
N GLN A 89 -13.19 -13.06 15.99
CA GLN A 89 -13.50 -14.27 16.74
C GLN A 89 -13.46 -14.07 18.27
N ARG A 90 -12.79 -13.04 18.74
CA ARG A 90 -12.70 -12.68 20.17
C ARG A 90 -13.69 -11.59 20.59
N GLY A 91 -14.61 -11.23 19.70
CA GLY A 91 -15.67 -10.25 19.99
C GLY A 91 -15.20 -8.80 20.02
N PHE A 92 -14.04 -8.51 19.41
CA PHE A 92 -13.60 -7.13 19.25
C PHE A 92 -14.32 -6.45 18.09
N VAL A 93 -14.63 -5.17 18.24
CA VAL A 93 -15.19 -4.32 17.19
C VAL A 93 -14.05 -3.64 16.44
N TYR A 94 -14.00 -3.83 15.11
CA TYR A 94 -13.09 -3.09 14.26
C TYR A 94 -13.52 -1.63 14.14
N VAL A 95 -12.62 -0.71 14.43
CA VAL A 95 -12.86 0.73 14.34
C VAL A 95 -11.96 1.34 13.28
N HIS A 96 -12.57 1.95 12.27
CA HIS A 96 -11.85 2.78 11.32
C HIS A 96 -11.71 4.20 11.88
N THR A 97 -10.49 4.59 12.22
CA THR A 97 -10.19 5.94 12.74
C THR A 97 -9.78 6.88 11.61
N PRO A 98 -10.08 8.19 11.71
CA PRO A 98 -9.70 9.17 10.70
C PRO A 98 -8.18 9.22 10.50
N LEU A 99 -7.75 9.32 9.23
CA LEU A 99 -6.34 9.51 8.89
C LEU A 99 -5.91 10.97 8.91
N ILE A 100 -6.88 11.89 8.73
CA ILE A 100 -6.66 13.33 8.80
C ILE A 100 -7.13 13.81 10.17
N THR A 101 -6.25 14.49 10.88
CA THR A 101 -6.51 14.96 12.24
C THR A 101 -5.90 16.32 12.49
N ALA A 102 -6.51 17.09 13.41
CA ALA A 102 -5.91 18.30 13.95
C ALA A 102 -5.21 18.05 15.32
N SER A 103 -5.27 16.81 15.82
CA SER A 103 -4.73 16.47 17.14
C SER A 103 -3.50 15.58 17.00
N ASP A 104 -2.46 15.90 17.75
CA ASP A 104 -1.33 15.01 17.97
C ASP A 104 -1.69 13.96 19.04
N CYS A 105 -1.21 12.73 18.86
CA CYS A 105 -1.37 11.66 19.80
C CYS A 105 -0.13 11.54 20.68
N GLU A 106 -0.26 11.93 21.94
CA GLU A 106 0.79 11.82 22.98
C GLU A 106 2.09 12.58 22.69
N GLY A 107 2.10 13.56 21.77
CA GLY A 107 3.33 14.17 21.28
C GLY A 107 4.25 13.17 20.57
N ALA A 108 3.68 12.10 20.02
CA ALA A 108 4.37 10.90 19.58
C ALA A 108 5.04 11.03 18.23
N GLY A 109 5.53 12.17 17.86
CA GLY A 109 6.38 12.30 16.71
C GLY A 109 6.05 13.44 15.77
N GLU A 110 6.87 13.58 14.76
CA GLU A 110 6.68 14.59 13.73
C GLU A 110 5.52 14.16 12.80
N MET A 111 4.53 15.03 12.68
CA MET A 111 3.38 14.80 11.82
C MET A 111 3.61 15.36 10.41
N PHE A 112 3.18 14.62 9.41
CA PHE A 112 3.06 15.17 8.06
C PHE A 112 1.90 16.17 8.03
N ARG A 113 2.22 17.42 7.69
CA ARG A 113 1.21 18.48 7.54
C ARG A 113 0.45 18.31 6.22
N LEU A 114 -0.86 18.46 6.29
CA LEU A 114 -1.77 18.41 5.15
C LEU A 114 -2.32 19.83 4.88
N THR A 115 -2.16 20.31 3.66
CA THR A 115 -2.67 21.63 3.26
C THR A 115 -3.06 21.64 1.79
N THR A 116 -4.05 22.47 1.45
CA THR A 116 -4.45 22.77 0.07
C THR A 116 -3.98 24.15 -0.37
N MET A 117 -3.27 24.89 0.50
CA MET A 117 -2.74 26.22 0.17
C MET A 117 -1.58 26.12 -0.83
N ASP A 118 -1.46 27.14 -1.68
CA ASP A 118 -0.28 27.30 -2.53
C ASP A 118 0.94 27.65 -1.67
N LEU A 119 1.90 26.75 -1.63
CA LEU A 119 3.13 26.91 -0.83
C LEU A 119 4.01 28.08 -1.32
N ASN A 120 3.84 28.56 -2.55
CA ASN A 120 4.54 29.74 -3.06
C ASN A 120 3.89 31.06 -2.59
N ASN A 121 2.62 30.99 -2.13
CA ASN A 121 1.86 32.18 -1.71
C ASN A 121 0.97 31.83 -0.50
N VAL A 122 1.60 31.46 0.60
CA VAL A 122 0.91 31.06 1.82
C VAL A 122 0.29 32.27 2.50
N PRO A 123 -1.04 32.29 2.77
CA PRO A 123 -1.71 33.34 3.52
C PRO A 123 -1.09 33.50 4.92
N LYS A 124 -0.94 34.76 5.37
CA LYS A 124 -0.36 35.10 6.66
C LYS A 124 -1.34 35.87 7.54
N THR A 125 -1.27 35.62 8.85
CA THR A 125 -1.92 36.44 9.87
C THR A 125 -1.22 37.82 9.98
N LYS A 126 -1.80 38.71 10.77
CA LYS A 126 -1.18 40.02 11.08
C LYS A 126 0.16 39.88 11.81
N GLU A 127 0.32 38.82 12.55
CA GLU A 127 1.53 38.44 13.32
C GLU A 127 2.60 37.77 12.42
N GLY A 128 2.29 37.48 11.14
CA GLY A 128 3.21 36.89 10.18
C GLY A 128 3.18 35.36 10.15
N GLU A 129 2.33 34.72 10.92
CA GLU A 129 2.17 33.27 10.96
C GLU A 129 1.27 32.76 9.82
N VAL A 130 1.26 31.46 9.57
CA VAL A 130 0.38 30.84 8.56
C VAL A 130 -1.07 31.00 8.97
N ASP A 131 -1.90 31.58 8.11
CA ASP A 131 -3.33 31.72 8.34
C ASP A 131 -4.11 30.46 7.89
N TYR A 132 -4.16 29.46 8.73
CA TYR A 132 -4.90 28.22 8.48
C TYR A 132 -6.41 28.40 8.35
N SER A 133 -6.98 29.59 8.72
CA SER A 133 -8.40 29.87 8.49
C SER A 133 -8.75 29.92 7.00
N LYS A 134 -7.75 30.08 6.14
CA LYS A 134 -7.85 30.09 4.67
C LYS A 134 -7.61 28.72 4.04
N ASP A 135 -7.22 27.72 4.82
CA ASP A 135 -7.03 26.36 4.32
C ASP A 135 -8.35 25.58 4.30
N PHE A 136 -8.36 24.43 3.65
CA PHE A 136 -9.55 23.61 3.42
C PHE A 136 -10.33 23.30 4.71
N PHE A 137 -9.65 22.92 5.78
CA PHE A 137 -10.27 22.58 7.06
C PHE A 137 -10.46 23.78 8.00
N GLY A 138 -10.05 24.98 7.61
CA GLY A 138 -10.11 26.19 8.44
C GLY A 138 -9.23 26.14 9.69
N LYS A 139 -8.34 25.14 9.78
CA LYS A 139 -7.37 24.92 10.87
C LYS A 139 -6.23 24.04 10.37
N GLU A 140 -5.15 23.99 11.12
CA GLU A 140 -4.05 23.06 10.84
C GLU A 140 -4.54 21.62 10.83
N ALA A 141 -4.17 20.87 9.79
CA ALA A 141 -4.49 19.45 9.64
C ALA A 141 -3.24 18.66 9.31
N ASN A 142 -3.19 17.42 9.78
CA ASN A 142 -2.05 16.54 9.68
C ASN A 142 -2.51 15.11 9.36
N LEU A 143 -1.58 14.27 8.88
CA LEU A 143 -1.78 12.84 8.84
C LEU A 143 -1.57 12.25 10.24
N THR A 144 -2.42 11.32 10.63
CA THR A 144 -2.37 10.72 11.97
C THR A 144 -1.12 9.86 12.19
N VAL A 145 -0.56 9.92 13.38
CA VAL A 145 0.54 9.06 13.85
C VAL A 145 0.04 7.80 14.57
N SER A 146 -1.28 7.75 14.91
CA SER A 146 -1.93 6.66 15.62
C SER A 146 -3.45 6.81 15.54
N GLY A 147 -4.18 5.71 15.57
CA GLY A 147 -5.63 5.68 15.72
C GLY A 147 -6.12 5.83 17.16
N GLN A 148 -5.22 5.84 18.15
CA GLN A 148 -5.51 5.72 19.58
C GLN A 148 -6.57 6.69 20.07
N LEU A 149 -6.44 8.00 19.82
CA LEU A 149 -7.38 8.99 20.37
C LEU A 149 -8.84 8.73 19.99
N ASN A 150 -9.06 8.30 18.74
CA ASN A 150 -10.41 7.95 18.29
C ASN A 150 -10.82 6.54 18.76
N ALA A 151 -9.87 5.60 18.86
CA ALA A 151 -10.14 4.27 19.39
C ALA A 151 -10.57 4.32 20.87
N GLU A 152 -9.98 5.17 21.69
CA GLU A 152 -10.37 5.37 23.09
C GLU A 152 -11.84 5.83 23.23
N ILE A 153 -12.29 6.75 22.38
CA ILE A 153 -13.70 7.19 22.35
C ILE A 153 -14.62 6.00 22.05
N MET A 154 -14.24 5.16 21.10
CA MET A 154 -15.02 3.97 20.73
C MET A 154 -14.95 2.88 21.81
N ALA A 155 -13.82 2.75 22.50
CA ALA A 155 -13.68 1.81 23.62
C ALA A 155 -14.61 2.15 24.79
N LEU A 156 -14.89 3.42 25.05
CA LEU A 156 -15.88 3.85 26.04
C LEU A 156 -17.30 3.37 25.69
N ALA A 157 -17.62 3.19 24.41
CA ALA A 157 -18.92 2.70 23.96
C ALA A 157 -18.98 1.18 23.78
N PHE A 158 -17.93 0.57 23.22
CA PHE A 158 -17.93 -0.84 22.81
C PHE A 158 -17.02 -1.74 23.67
N ARG A 159 -16.22 -1.19 24.56
CA ARG A 159 -15.28 -1.88 25.44
C ARG A 159 -14.10 -2.49 24.68
N ASN A 160 -14.33 -3.55 23.91
CA ASN A 160 -13.29 -4.26 23.17
C ASN A 160 -13.28 -3.77 21.72
N VAL A 161 -12.31 -2.95 21.36
CA VAL A 161 -12.13 -2.40 20.02
C VAL A 161 -10.71 -2.66 19.54
N TYR A 162 -10.50 -2.59 18.25
CA TYR A 162 -9.16 -2.54 17.67
C TYR A 162 -9.17 -1.68 16.42
N THR A 163 -8.03 -1.08 16.13
CA THR A 163 -7.74 -0.46 14.84
C THR A 163 -6.79 -1.33 14.05
N PHE A 164 -6.82 -1.23 12.75
CA PHE A 164 -5.82 -1.81 11.86
C PHE A 164 -5.80 -0.99 10.57
N GLY A 165 -4.81 -0.17 10.39
CA GLY A 165 -4.75 0.72 9.24
C GLY A 165 -3.47 1.54 9.15
N PRO A 166 -3.35 2.36 8.10
CA PRO A 166 -2.15 3.17 7.88
C PRO A 166 -2.00 4.26 8.94
N THR A 167 -0.77 4.44 9.38
CA THR A 167 -0.32 5.55 10.20
C THR A 167 0.92 6.18 9.57
N PHE A 168 1.20 7.44 9.91
CA PHE A 168 2.20 8.25 9.24
C PHE A 168 3.07 8.96 10.28
N ARG A 169 4.38 8.79 10.18
CA ARG A 169 5.35 9.46 11.06
C ARG A 169 6.45 10.09 10.23
N ALA A 170 6.63 11.40 10.35
CA ALA A 170 7.62 12.17 9.61
C ALA A 170 9.02 12.14 10.27
N GLU A 171 9.26 11.19 11.15
CA GLU A 171 10.53 11.04 11.85
C GLU A 171 11.69 10.85 10.86
N ASN A 172 12.73 11.65 11.01
CA ASN A 172 13.96 11.53 10.23
C ASN A 172 14.82 10.39 10.78
N SER A 173 14.49 9.15 10.38
CA SER A 173 15.21 7.95 10.80
C SER A 173 15.70 7.14 9.60
N PHE A 174 17.00 6.84 9.57
CA PHE A 174 17.65 6.06 8.51
C PHE A 174 17.83 4.58 8.87
N THR A 175 16.93 3.98 9.62
CA THR A 175 17.01 2.55 9.92
C THR A 175 16.19 1.71 8.94
N GLN A 176 16.58 0.45 8.77
CA GLN A 176 15.86 -0.48 7.89
C GLN A 176 14.45 -0.85 8.38
N ARG A 177 14.10 -0.49 9.62
CA ARG A 177 12.84 -0.86 10.27
C ARG A 177 11.88 0.31 10.44
N HIS A 178 12.29 1.54 10.11
CA HIS A 178 11.41 2.71 10.16
C HIS A 178 10.88 3.01 8.78
N ALA A 179 9.58 3.13 8.68
CA ALA A 179 8.88 3.58 7.49
C ALA A 179 8.01 4.78 7.86
N SER A 180 7.92 5.75 6.96
CA SER A 180 7.08 6.94 7.17
C SER A 180 5.58 6.64 7.07
N GLU A 181 5.22 5.54 6.42
CA GLU A 181 3.87 4.99 6.36
C GLU A 181 3.93 3.49 6.68
N PHE A 182 3.13 3.05 7.60
CA PHE A 182 3.00 1.64 7.96
C PHE A 182 1.60 1.35 8.51
N TRP A 183 1.21 0.08 8.51
CA TRP A 183 -0.05 -0.34 9.11
C TRP A 183 0.19 -0.74 10.57
N MET A 184 -0.62 -0.15 11.44
CA MET A 184 -0.54 -0.36 12.87
C MET A 184 -1.80 -1.05 13.39
N ILE A 185 -1.61 -1.94 14.35
CA ILE A 185 -2.68 -2.58 15.13
C ILE A 185 -2.63 -1.95 16.51
N GLU A 186 -3.73 -1.44 16.97
CA GLU A 186 -3.88 -0.86 18.31
C GLU A 186 -5.14 -1.39 18.98
#